data_188ca3f0c25b7f4d05fc2872997e2f0f
#
_entry.id   188ca3f0c25b7f4d05fc2872997e2f0f
#
_cell.length_a   1.000
_cell.length_b   1.000
_cell.length_c   1.000
_cell.angle_alpha   90.00
_cell.angle_beta   90.00
_cell.angle_gamma   90.00
#
_symmetry.space_group_name_H-M   'P 1'
#
loop_
_entity.id
_entity.type
_entity.pdbx_description
1 polymer ?
#
loop_
_entity_poly.entity_id
_entity_poly.type
_entity_poly.pdbx_seq_one_letter_code
_entity_poly.pdbx_strand_id
1 'polypeptide(L)'
;LRVLRETGFVSADEMLYPGNHPYLDDLLGYVAVGARSVENQQHRLVASGLDMPIGMKNGTGGDTGVMFNAIYAAQHGHDFIYQNHEVTTNGNPYAHAILRGGIDERGRNIPNYHYEDLLRIASEYDEKGFENPAVIIDTNHNNSAKQFNQQPRIASEVMHSMAYEPLLRKMIKGFMVESYIEEGNQKIGENSIYGKSITDPCLGWKDLSLIHISEPTRHAQIS
;
A
#
# COMPACT_ATOMS: atom_id res chain seq x y z
N LEU A 1 -0.36 -18.54 -10.19
CA LEU A 1 0.52 -18.97 -11.29
C LEU A 1 -0.15 -18.76 -12.67
N ARG A 2 -1.36 -19.33 -12.89
CA ARG A 2 -2.06 -19.22 -14.18
C ARG A 2 -2.32 -17.76 -14.58
N VAL A 3 -2.87 -16.95 -13.69
CA VAL A 3 -3.15 -15.53 -13.93
C VAL A 3 -1.88 -14.77 -14.31
N LEU A 4 -0.78 -14.96 -13.57
CA LEU A 4 0.49 -14.30 -13.84
C LEU A 4 1.02 -14.62 -15.23
N ARG A 5 0.94 -15.90 -15.65
CA ARG A 5 1.43 -16.35 -16.97
C ARG A 5 0.56 -15.89 -18.13
N GLU A 6 -0.76 -15.85 -17.95
CA GLU A 6 -1.70 -15.56 -19.04
C GLU A 6 -1.97 -14.08 -19.22
N THR A 7 -1.88 -13.28 -18.14
CA THR A 7 -2.24 -11.85 -18.19
C THR A 7 -1.06 -10.89 -18.11
N GLY A 8 0.10 -11.36 -17.63
CA GLY A 8 1.25 -10.51 -17.36
C GLY A 8 1.10 -9.56 -16.16
N PHE A 9 0.01 -9.67 -15.40
CA PHE A 9 -0.14 -8.92 -14.15
C PHE A 9 0.80 -9.43 -13.08
N VAL A 10 1.30 -8.52 -12.26
CA VAL A 10 2.10 -8.83 -11.07
C VAL A 10 1.17 -9.04 -9.89
N SER A 11 1.41 -10.09 -9.10
CA SER A 11 0.65 -10.32 -7.87
C SER A 11 1.26 -9.58 -6.69
N ALA A 12 0.39 -9.22 -5.75
CA ALA A 12 0.76 -8.61 -4.48
C ALA A 12 0.11 -9.36 -3.32
N ASP A 13 0.74 -9.31 -2.15
CA ASP A 13 0.21 -9.88 -0.91
C ASP A 13 0.31 -8.88 0.24
N GLU A 14 -0.67 -8.89 1.15
CA GLU A 14 -0.51 -8.30 2.46
C GLU A 14 0.09 -9.35 3.39
N MET A 15 1.34 -9.15 3.82
CA MET A 15 2.05 -10.07 4.69
C MET A 15 1.43 -10.08 6.09
N LEU A 16 0.38 -10.90 6.28
CA LEU A 16 -0.27 -11.09 7.58
C LEU A 16 0.58 -11.97 8.49
N TYR A 17 1.16 -13.01 7.93
CA TYR A 17 2.01 -13.97 8.62
C TYR A 17 3.35 -14.09 7.89
N PRO A 18 4.43 -13.49 8.41
CA PRO A 18 5.75 -13.56 7.77
C PRO A 18 6.22 -14.98 7.45
N GLY A 19 5.85 -15.96 8.30
CA GLY A 19 6.19 -17.36 8.10
C GLY A 19 5.58 -18.02 6.85
N ASN A 20 4.59 -17.39 6.22
CA ASN A 20 3.99 -17.90 4.97
C ASN A 20 4.72 -17.40 3.72
N HIS A 21 5.54 -16.34 3.85
CA HIS A 21 6.20 -15.72 2.70
C HIS A 21 7.01 -16.71 1.84
N PRO A 22 7.81 -17.65 2.40
CA PRO A 22 8.59 -18.60 1.60
C PRO A 22 7.76 -19.52 0.68
N TYR A 23 6.45 -19.58 0.86
CA TYR A 23 5.54 -20.34 -0.02
C TYR A 23 4.98 -19.51 -1.19
N LEU A 24 5.24 -18.20 -1.20
CA LEU A 24 4.66 -17.24 -2.14
C LEU A 24 5.72 -16.38 -2.84
N ASP A 25 6.96 -16.37 -2.38
CA ASP A 25 8.01 -15.44 -2.81
C ASP A 25 8.29 -15.48 -4.32
N ASP A 26 8.24 -16.68 -4.93
CA ASP A 26 8.43 -16.87 -6.37
C ASP A 26 7.23 -16.39 -7.23
N LEU A 27 6.12 -16.02 -6.59
CA LEU A 27 4.89 -15.57 -7.26
C LEU A 27 4.63 -14.07 -7.07
N LEU A 28 5.24 -13.46 -6.07
CA LEU A 28 4.95 -12.08 -5.70
C LEU A 28 5.93 -11.11 -6.37
N GLY A 29 5.42 -9.97 -6.79
CA GLY A 29 6.24 -8.83 -7.21
C GLY A 29 6.06 -7.61 -6.31
N TYR A 30 5.20 -7.72 -5.29
CA TYR A 30 4.95 -6.67 -4.31
C TYR A 30 4.42 -7.24 -3.00
N VAL A 31 4.84 -6.65 -1.89
CA VAL A 31 4.31 -7.00 -0.56
C VAL A 31 3.88 -5.72 0.17
N ALA A 32 2.84 -5.81 0.98
CA ALA A 32 2.44 -4.75 1.90
C ALA A 32 2.45 -5.26 3.34
N VAL A 33 2.89 -4.42 4.28
CA VAL A 33 2.69 -4.62 5.72
C VAL A 33 1.52 -3.75 6.17
N GLY A 34 0.48 -4.41 6.68
CA GLY A 34 -0.75 -3.77 7.10
C GLY A 34 -0.59 -2.88 8.33
N ALA A 35 -1.54 -1.97 8.52
CA ALA A 35 -1.53 -1.00 9.62
C ALA A 35 -1.52 -1.63 11.02
N ARG A 36 -2.04 -2.85 11.17
CA ARG A 36 -2.03 -3.59 12.44
C ARG A 36 -0.73 -4.35 12.68
N SER A 37 0.08 -4.53 11.65
CA SER A 37 1.31 -5.33 11.67
C SER A 37 2.58 -4.47 11.58
N VAL A 38 2.48 -3.19 11.22
CA VAL A 38 3.64 -2.32 10.94
C VAL A 38 4.52 -2.07 12.16
N GLU A 39 3.99 -2.24 13.38
CA GLU A 39 4.75 -2.17 14.63
C GLU A 39 5.46 -3.48 14.99
N ASN A 40 5.06 -4.59 14.35
CA ASN A 40 5.58 -5.90 14.68
C ASN A 40 7.02 -6.07 14.19
N GLN A 41 7.93 -6.40 15.09
CA GLN A 41 9.35 -6.52 14.79
C GLN A 41 9.66 -7.61 13.76
N GLN A 42 8.99 -8.76 13.82
CA GLN A 42 9.23 -9.84 12.87
C GLN A 42 8.87 -9.45 11.44
N HIS A 43 7.78 -8.67 11.23
CA HIS A 43 7.44 -8.14 9.91
C HIS A 43 8.54 -7.23 9.36
N ARG A 44 9.11 -6.36 10.21
CA ARG A 44 10.19 -5.45 9.83
C ARG A 44 11.48 -6.20 9.48
N LEU A 45 11.83 -7.22 10.28
CA LEU A 45 13.01 -8.06 10.04
C LEU A 45 12.87 -8.86 8.74
N VAL A 46 11.74 -9.52 8.53
CA VAL A 46 11.50 -10.27 7.28
C VAL A 46 11.50 -9.32 6.09
N ALA A 47 10.87 -8.14 6.21
CA ALA A 47 10.86 -7.12 5.16
C ALA A 47 12.25 -6.71 4.68
N SER A 48 13.25 -6.70 5.58
CA SER A 48 14.63 -6.34 5.25
C SER A 48 15.35 -7.38 4.37
N GLY A 49 14.80 -8.58 4.26
CA GLY A 49 15.37 -9.66 3.44
C GLY A 49 14.59 -9.96 2.16
N LEU A 50 13.55 -9.19 1.85
CA LEU A 50 12.78 -9.42 0.61
C LEU A 50 13.48 -8.82 -0.60
N ASP A 51 13.44 -9.54 -1.71
CA ASP A 51 14.03 -9.11 -3.00
C ASP A 51 13.03 -8.31 -3.87
N MET A 52 11.91 -7.89 -3.29
CA MET A 52 10.84 -7.15 -3.98
C MET A 52 10.43 -5.89 -3.21
N PRO A 53 9.79 -4.90 -3.86
CA PRO A 53 9.27 -3.72 -3.18
C PRO A 53 8.27 -4.08 -2.08
N ILE A 54 8.43 -3.44 -0.91
CA ILE A 54 7.54 -3.63 0.23
C ILE A 54 7.03 -2.30 0.75
N GLY A 55 5.71 -2.18 0.85
CA GLY A 55 5.03 -0.99 1.37
C GLY A 55 4.68 -1.13 2.85
N MET A 56 5.01 -0.13 3.65
CA MET A 56 4.65 -0.02 5.06
C MET A 56 3.45 0.91 5.21
N LYS A 57 2.30 0.37 5.65
CA LYS A 57 1.12 1.21 5.96
C LYS A 57 1.37 2.01 7.23
N ASN A 58 0.90 3.26 7.27
CA ASN A 58 0.84 3.97 8.56
C ASN A 58 -0.12 3.27 9.52
N GLY A 59 0.12 3.40 10.82
CA GLY A 59 -0.69 2.79 11.87
C GLY A 59 -2.17 3.21 11.82
N THR A 60 -3.05 2.47 12.45
CA THR A 60 -4.50 2.72 12.45
C THR A 60 -4.88 4.08 13.04
N GLY A 61 -4.09 4.60 13.99
CA GLY A 61 -4.22 5.94 14.56
C GLY A 61 -3.72 7.08 13.67
N GLY A 62 -3.17 6.77 12.48
CA GLY A 62 -2.65 7.77 11.56
C GLY A 62 -1.19 8.15 11.81
N ASP A 63 -0.50 7.53 12.77
CA ASP A 63 0.89 7.82 13.07
C ASP A 63 1.82 7.43 11.93
N THR A 64 2.48 8.42 11.35
CA THR A 64 3.48 8.26 10.28
C THR A 64 4.86 7.93 10.82
N GLY A 65 5.17 8.26 12.05
CA GLY A 65 6.45 7.96 12.70
C GLY A 65 6.70 6.46 12.81
N VAL A 66 5.67 5.69 13.18
CA VAL A 66 5.73 4.21 13.21
C VAL A 66 6.01 3.64 11.82
N MET A 67 5.36 4.17 10.79
CA MET A 67 5.58 3.78 9.39
C MET A 67 7.02 4.06 8.96
N PHE A 68 7.53 5.26 9.24
CA PHE A 68 8.91 5.62 8.90
C PHE A 68 9.93 4.78 9.68
N ASN A 69 9.68 4.47 10.94
CA ASN A 69 10.52 3.55 11.70
C ASN A 69 10.53 2.13 11.10
N ALA A 70 9.40 1.68 10.56
CA ALA A 70 9.31 0.39 9.87
C ALA A 70 10.08 0.40 8.54
N ILE A 71 10.02 1.49 7.77
CA ILE A 71 10.81 1.68 6.54
C ILE A 71 12.29 1.69 6.88
N TYR A 72 12.71 2.44 7.91
CA TYR A 72 14.08 2.48 8.36
C TYR A 72 14.59 1.07 8.70
N ALA A 73 13.86 0.34 9.53
CA ALA A 73 14.24 -1.02 9.90
C ALA A 73 14.34 -1.95 8.68
N ALA A 74 13.39 -1.86 7.75
CA ALA A 74 13.39 -2.68 6.55
C ALA A 74 14.51 -2.34 5.58
N GLN A 75 14.98 -1.08 5.52
CA GLN A 75 16.09 -0.68 4.65
C GLN A 75 17.47 -1.04 5.21
N HIS A 76 17.56 -1.51 6.47
CA HIS A 76 18.81 -1.91 7.09
C HIS A 76 18.92 -3.43 7.22
N GLY A 77 20.15 -3.93 7.20
CA GLY A 77 20.45 -5.34 7.42
C GLY A 77 20.30 -5.74 8.89
N HIS A 78 19.92 -6.99 9.11
CA HIS A 78 19.74 -7.56 10.46
C HIS A 78 20.22 -9.00 10.53
N ASP A 79 20.69 -9.40 11.73
CA ASP A 79 20.92 -10.80 12.10
C ASP A 79 19.83 -11.22 13.10
N PHE A 80 19.07 -12.27 12.78
CA PHE A 80 17.98 -12.75 13.64
C PHE A 80 17.69 -14.23 13.40
N ILE A 81 16.92 -14.82 14.32
CA ILE A 81 16.43 -16.20 14.17
C ILE A 81 15.07 -16.19 13.48
N TYR A 82 14.99 -16.86 12.35
CA TYR A 82 13.76 -17.04 11.60
C TYR A 82 13.57 -18.53 11.25
N GLN A 83 12.42 -19.09 11.63
CA GLN A 83 12.10 -20.52 11.41
C GLN A 83 13.22 -21.47 11.88
N ASN A 84 13.80 -21.22 13.06
CA ASN A 84 14.91 -21.95 13.68
C ASN A 84 16.25 -21.87 12.90
N HIS A 85 16.38 -20.95 11.96
CA HIS A 85 17.63 -20.66 11.27
C HIS A 85 18.16 -19.28 11.68
N GLU A 86 19.47 -19.15 11.79
CA GLU A 86 20.13 -17.85 11.83
C GLU A 86 20.10 -17.25 10.42
N VAL A 87 19.52 -16.05 10.31
CA VAL A 87 19.33 -15.34 9.03
C VAL A 87 20.00 -13.98 9.12
N THR A 88 20.80 -13.67 8.11
CA THR A 88 21.37 -12.34 7.88
C THR A 88 20.70 -11.71 6.67
N THR A 89 20.23 -10.48 6.80
CA THR A 89 19.65 -9.71 5.70
C THR A 89 20.52 -8.49 5.37
N ASN A 90 20.40 -7.97 4.16
CA ASN A 90 21.18 -6.81 3.70
C ASN A 90 20.41 -5.50 3.73
N GLY A 91 19.12 -5.53 4.08
CA GLY A 91 18.20 -4.42 3.93
C GLY A 91 17.52 -4.39 2.55
N ASN A 92 16.31 -3.91 2.53
CA ASN A 92 15.51 -3.77 1.31
C ASN A 92 15.39 -2.28 0.94
N PRO A 93 16.16 -1.78 -0.04
CA PRO A 93 16.17 -0.37 -0.43
C PRO A 93 14.84 0.10 -1.06
N TYR A 94 13.94 -0.83 -1.38
CA TYR A 94 12.63 -0.54 -1.95
C TYR A 94 11.49 -0.54 -0.91
N ALA A 95 11.82 -0.60 0.39
CA ALA A 95 10.84 -0.38 1.45
C ALA A 95 10.34 1.07 1.40
N HIS A 96 9.00 1.25 1.38
CA HIS A 96 8.38 2.55 1.15
C HIS A 96 7.06 2.72 1.91
N ALA A 97 6.48 3.94 1.85
CA ALA A 97 5.27 4.31 2.56
C ALA A 97 3.98 3.93 1.81
N ILE A 98 2.96 3.51 2.58
CA ILE A 98 1.56 3.46 2.12
C ILE A 98 0.72 4.31 3.06
N LEU A 99 0.07 5.35 2.52
CA LEU A 99 -0.79 6.25 3.27
C LEU A 99 -2.25 5.77 3.19
N ARG A 100 -2.83 5.42 4.33
CA ARG A 100 -4.19 4.86 4.42
C ARG A 100 -5.17 5.70 5.26
N GLY A 101 -4.73 6.90 5.71
CA GLY A 101 -5.46 7.66 6.72
C GLY A 101 -5.39 7.03 8.11
N GLY A 102 -6.09 7.60 9.05
CA GLY A 102 -6.15 7.15 10.44
C GLY A 102 -7.47 7.45 11.12
N ILE A 103 -7.57 7.08 12.39
CA ILE A 103 -8.70 7.42 13.27
C ILE A 103 -8.13 8.14 14.48
N ASP A 104 -8.67 9.30 14.81
CA ASP A 104 -8.27 10.04 16.01
C ASP A 104 -8.85 9.40 17.29
N GLU A 105 -8.44 9.93 18.45
CA GLU A 105 -8.91 9.48 19.77
C GLU A 105 -10.42 9.57 19.97
N ARG A 106 -11.10 10.37 19.13
CA ARG A 106 -12.57 10.56 19.15
C ARG A 106 -13.28 9.68 18.13
N GLY A 107 -12.57 8.79 17.43
CA GLY A 107 -13.12 7.90 16.42
C GLY A 107 -13.43 8.57 15.07
N ARG A 108 -12.89 9.77 14.80
CA ARG A 108 -13.07 10.46 13.53
C ARG A 108 -12.01 10.03 12.53
N ASN A 109 -12.43 9.84 11.27
CA ASN A 109 -11.47 9.57 10.20
C ASN A 109 -10.60 10.80 9.92
N ILE A 110 -9.30 10.58 9.83
CA ILE A 110 -8.30 11.57 9.46
C ILE A 110 -7.66 11.09 8.15
N PRO A 111 -8.02 11.66 7.00
CA PRO A 111 -7.33 11.36 5.75
C PRO A 111 -5.90 11.91 5.78
N ASN A 112 -5.02 11.33 4.96
CA ASN A 112 -3.63 11.78 4.83
C ASN A 112 -3.15 11.80 3.37
N TYR A 113 -4.05 12.11 2.44
CA TYR A 113 -3.78 12.21 0.99
C TYR A 113 -3.94 13.63 0.43
N HIS A 114 -4.33 14.61 1.24
CA HIS A 114 -4.46 15.99 0.79
C HIS A 114 -3.08 16.60 0.49
N TYR A 115 -3.06 17.65 -0.30
CA TYR A 115 -1.84 18.28 -0.79
C TYR A 115 -0.83 18.58 0.34
N GLU A 116 -1.29 19.18 1.43
CA GLU A 116 -0.45 19.55 2.59
C GLU A 116 0.07 18.32 3.33
N ASP A 117 -0.71 17.25 3.44
CA ASP A 117 -0.28 15.99 4.04
C ASP A 117 0.83 15.37 3.22
N LEU A 118 0.68 15.36 1.90
CA LEU A 118 1.65 14.79 0.98
C LEU A 118 2.97 15.58 0.99
N LEU A 119 2.92 16.91 1.07
CA LEU A 119 4.12 17.75 1.22
C LEU A 119 4.84 17.48 2.55
N ARG A 120 4.09 17.32 3.64
CA ARG A 120 4.67 16.97 4.94
C ARG A 120 5.38 15.62 4.89
N ILE A 121 4.76 14.61 4.29
CA ILE A 121 5.38 13.28 4.10
C ILE A 121 6.64 13.37 3.23
N ALA A 122 6.63 14.19 2.18
CA ALA A 122 7.79 14.40 1.33
C ALA A 122 8.97 15.01 2.10
N SER A 123 8.70 16.01 2.95
CA SER A 123 9.70 16.62 3.83
C SER A 123 10.28 15.60 4.82
N GLU A 124 9.43 14.80 5.46
CA GLU A 124 9.86 13.75 6.39
C GLU A 124 10.75 12.70 5.71
N TYR A 125 10.45 12.34 4.46
CA TYR A 125 11.30 11.44 3.67
C TYR A 125 12.70 12.03 3.43
N ASP A 126 12.75 13.30 3.04
CA ASP A 126 14.02 14.00 2.77
C ASP A 126 14.88 14.12 4.04
N GLU A 127 14.26 14.53 5.15
CA GLU A 127 14.93 14.64 6.45
C GLU A 127 15.54 13.32 6.95
N LYS A 128 14.89 12.20 6.67
CA LYS A 128 15.35 10.86 7.08
C LYS A 128 16.39 10.26 6.15
N GLY A 129 16.56 10.77 4.94
CA GLY A 129 17.55 10.30 3.97
C GLY A 129 17.34 8.86 3.51
N PHE A 130 16.10 8.39 3.42
CA PHE A 130 15.80 7.04 2.96
C PHE A 130 16.15 6.81 1.49
N GLU A 131 16.55 5.58 1.18
CA GLU A 131 16.75 5.16 -0.20
C GLU A 131 15.41 5.07 -0.94
N ASN A 132 15.41 5.43 -2.23
CA ASN A 132 14.27 5.29 -3.15
C ASN A 132 12.94 5.82 -2.57
N PRO A 133 12.83 7.10 -2.19
CA PRO A 133 11.61 7.64 -1.61
C PRO A 133 10.39 7.36 -2.51
N ALA A 134 9.39 6.69 -1.97
CA ALA A 134 8.18 6.34 -2.68
C ALA A 134 6.97 6.32 -1.75
N VAL A 135 5.82 6.70 -2.26
CA VAL A 135 4.54 6.68 -1.56
C VAL A 135 3.48 6.05 -2.45
N ILE A 136 2.75 5.12 -1.87
CA ILE A 136 1.50 4.59 -2.44
C ILE A 136 0.34 5.19 -1.64
N ILE A 137 -0.71 5.62 -2.33
CA ILE A 137 -1.92 6.14 -1.68
C ILE A 137 -2.99 5.04 -1.66
N ASP A 138 -3.33 4.59 -0.47
CA ASP A 138 -4.49 3.73 -0.25
C ASP A 138 -5.75 4.61 -0.31
N THR A 139 -6.54 4.44 -1.34
CA THR A 139 -7.71 5.27 -1.63
C THR A 139 -8.94 4.89 -0.83
N ASN A 140 -8.91 3.77 -0.12
CA ASN A 140 -10.00 3.31 0.74
C ASN A 140 -9.68 3.56 2.23
N HIS A 141 -10.00 2.62 3.11
CA HIS A 141 -9.81 2.68 4.55
C HIS A 141 -10.23 4.01 5.17
N ASN A 142 -9.35 4.68 5.92
CA ASN A 142 -9.68 5.94 6.57
C ASN A 142 -9.55 7.16 5.65
N ASN A 143 -8.87 7.02 4.52
CA ASN A 143 -8.84 8.06 3.49
C ASN A 143 -10.22 8.29 2.85
N SER A 144 -11.02 7.24 2.68
CA SER A 144 -12.40 7.33 2.18
C SER A 144 -13.45 7.28 3.29
N ALA A 145 -13.06 7.18 4.56
CA ALA A 145 -13.97 6.83 5.67
C ALA A 145 -14.75 5.51 5.38
N LYS A 146 -14.11 4.55 4.70
CA LYS A 146 -14.69 3.29 4.21
C LYS A 146 -15.86 3.45 3.22
N GLN A 147 -15.98 4.63 2.60
CA GLN A 147 -16.94 4.88 1.52
C GLN A 147 -16.26 4.52 0.19
N PHE A 148 -16.43 3.30 -0.26
CA PHE A 148 -15.73 2.75 -1.43
C PHE A 148 -15.91 3.58 -2.70
N ASN A 149 -17.07 4.22 -2.88
CA ASN A 149 -17.38 5.09 -4.01
C ASN A 149 -16.58 6.41 -4.02
N GLN A 150 -15.86 6.75 -2.94
CA GLN A 150 -14.96 7.91 -2.89
C GLN A 150 -13.58 7.63 -3.48
N GLN A 151 -13.21 6.39 -3.71
CA GLN A 151 -11.88 6.02 -4.19
C GLN A 151 -11.50 6.72 -5.51
N PRO A 152 -12.37 6.81 -6.55
CA PRO A 152 -12.04 7.53 -7.78
C PRO A 152 -11.81 9.03 -7.55
N ARG A 153 -12.61 9.67 -6.70
CA ARG A 153 -12.43 11.08 -6.35
C ARG A 153 -11.09 11.33 -5.67
N ILE A 154 -10.72 10.45 -4.71
CA ILE A 154 -9.44 10.55 -3.99
C ILE A 154 -8.26 10.40 -4.96
N ALA A 155 -8.31 9.39 -5.83
CA ALA A 155 -7.28 9.21 -6.86
C ALA A 155 -7.15 10.46 -7.76
N SER A 156 -8.28 11.03 -8.21
CA SER A 156 -8.30 12.26 -9.02
C SER A 156 -7.69 13.46 -8.30
N GLU A 157 -7.99 13.66 -7.01
CA GLU A 157 -7.43 14.74 -6.19
C GLU A 157 -5.91 14.61 -6.05
N VAL A 158 -5.42 13.40 -5.77
CA VAL A 158 -3.98 13.14 -5.67
C VAL A 158 -3.29 13.35 -7.02
N MET A 159 -3.88 12.88 -8.13
CA MET A 159 -3.35 13.12 -9.48
C MET A 159 -3.27 14.62 -9.81
N HIS A 160 -4.27 15.40 -9.39
CA HIS A 160 -4.23 16.85 -9.53
C HIS A 160 -3.07 17.46 -8.75
N SER A 161 -2.85 17.05 -7.50
CA SER A 161 -1.72 17.48 -6.68
C SER A 161 -0.38 17.12 -7.32
N MET A 162 -0.25 15.92 -7.89
CA MET A 162 0.95 15.49 -8.63
C MET A 162 1.19 16.28 -9.91
N ALA A 163 0.13 16.72 -10.59
CA ALA A 163 0.26 17.57 -11.77
C ALA A 163 0.75 18.96 -11.41
N TYR A 164 0.37 19.48 -10.25
CA TYR A 164 0.74 20.81 -9.77
C TYR A 164 2.14 20.85 -9.14
N GLU A 165 2.54 19.81 -8.38
CA GLU A 165 3.79 19.78 -7.60
C GLU A 165 4.75 18.68 -8.12
N PRO A 166 5.89 19.06 -8.73
CA PRO A 166 6.86 18.11 -9.26
C PRO A 166 7.44 17.14 -8.21
N LEU A 167 7.59 17.57 -6.96
CA LEU A 167 8.07 16.71 -5.89
C LEU A 167 7.10 15.57 -5.62
N LEU A 168 5.81 15.86 -5.53
CA LEU A 168 4.77 14.85 -5.35
C LEU A 168 4.70 13.90 -6.54
N ARG A 169 4.83 14.43 -7.76
CA ARG A 169 4.89 13.63 -8.99
C ARG A 169 6.06 12.63 -8.99
N LYS A 170 7.21 13.04 -8.44
CA LYS A 170 8.38 12.17 -8.32
C LYS A 170 8.19 11.12 -7.24
N MET A 171 7.57 11.46 -6.13
CA MET A 171 7.47 10.62 -4.95
C MET A 171 6.30 9.64 -5.00
N ILE A 172 5.11 10.06 -5.43
CA ILE A 172 3.92 9.19 -5.49
C ILE A 172 4.06 8.23 -6.68
N LYS A 173 4.07 6.93 -6.40
CA LYS A 173 4.30 5.89 -7.40
C LYS A 173 3.03 5.18 -7.85
N GLY A 174 1.94 5.30 -7.11
CA GLY A 174 0.69 4.66 -7.47
C GLY A 174 -0.38 4.71 -6.39
N PHE A 175 -1.44 3.98 -6.65
CA PHE A 175 -2.59 3.86 -5.78
C PHE A 175 -2.81 2.41 -5.36
N MET A 176 -3.35 2.24 -4.15
CA MET A 176 -3.91 0.98 -3.69
C MET A 176 -5.42 1.15 -3.65
N VAL A 177 -6.13 0.38 -4.49
CA VAL A 177 -7.58 0.48 -4.67
C VAL A 177 -8.23 -0.83 -4.26
N GLU A 178 -9.23 -0.78 -3.38
CA GLU A 178 -10.03 -1.94 -3.03
C GLU A 178 -11.18 -2.10 -4.01
N SER A 179 -11.14 -3.15 -4.81
CA SER A 179 -12.13 -3.41 -5.85
C SER A 179 -12.49 -4.90 -5.96
N TYR A 180 -13.70 -5.14 -6.46
CA TYR A 180 -14.23 -6.45 -6.80
C TYR A 180 -14.98 -6.37 -8.12
N ILE A 181 -15.51 -7.49 -8.63
CA ILE A 181 -16.35 -7.46 -9.83
C ILE A 181 -17.62 -6.66 -9.55
N GLU A 182 -18.29 -6.98 -8.42
CA GLU A 182 -19.50 -6.32 -7.96
C GLU A 182 -19.18 -5.34 -6.82
N GLU A 183 -19.81 -4.18 -6.82
CA GLU A 183 -19.60 -3.14 -5.82
C GLU A 183 -20.15 -3.47 -4.43
N GLY A 184 -19.59 -2.82 -3.41
CA GLY A 184 -20.00 -2.92 -2.02
C GLY A 184 -19.47 -4.18 -1.36
N ASN A 185 -20.23 -4.69 -0.38
CA ASN A 185 -19.91 -5.92 0.33
C ASN A 185 -21.19 -6.72 0.66
N GLN A 186 -21.02 -7.93 1.15
CA GLN A 186 -22.10 -8.84 1.55
C GLN A 186 -21.68 -9.67 2.75
N LYS A 187 -22.65 -10.24 3.45
CA LYS A 187 -22.40 -11.27 4.46
C LYS A 187 -22.29 -12.63 3.79
N ILE A 188 -21.45 -13.51 4.34
CA ILE A 188 -21.36 -14.89 3.91
C ILE A 188 -22.73 -15.57 4.17
N GLY A 189 -23.27 -16.24 3.15
CA GLY A 189 -24.56 -16.91 3.23
C GLY A 189 -24.91 -17.68 1.95
N GLU A 190 -26.04 -18.38 1.96
CA GLU A 190 -26.48 -19.22 0.85
C GLU A 190 -26.77 -18.46 -0.45
N ASN A 191 -27.10 -17.16 -0.35
CA ASN A 191 -27.38 -16.28 -1.49
C ASN A 191 -26.22 -15.33 -1.81
N SER A 192 -24.98 -15.75 -1.56
CA SER A 192 -23.81 -14.91 -1.82
C SER A 192 -23.64 -14.65 -3.31
N ILE A 193 -23.44 -13.39 -3.67
CA ILE A 193 -23.20 -12.94 -5.04
C ILE A 193 -21.73 -13.20 -5.38
N TYR A 194 -21.49 -13.93 -6.47
CA TYR A 194 -20.12 -14.14 -6.96
C TYR A 194 -19.45 -12.81 -7.33
N GLY A 195 -18.18 -12.66 -6.95
CA GLY A 195 -17.41 -11.46 -7.26
C GLY A 195 -17.74 -10.24 -6.40
N LYS A 196 -18.41 -10.41 -5.27
CA LYS A 196 -18.68 -9.36 -4.29
C LYS A 196 -17.92 -9.60 -2.99
N SER A 197 -17.30 -8.55 -2.42
CA SER A 197 -16.52 -8.62 -1.19
C SER A 197 -17.34 -9.17 -0.01
N ILE A 198 -16.70 -9.93 0.86
CA ILE A 198 -17.26 -10.43 2.13
C ILE A 198 -16.64 -9.71 3.35
N THR A 199 -15.78 -8.73 3.12
CA THR A 199 -15.09 -7.92 4.12
C THR A 199 -15.43 -6.44 3.95
N ASP A 200 -14.45 -5.59 3.71
CA ASP A 200 -14.70 -4.16 3.47
C ASP A 200 -15.41 -3.93 2.13
N PRO A 201 -16.28 -2.91 2.04
CA PRO A 201 -16.97 -2.60 0.79
C PRO A 201 -15.98 -2.10 -0.27
N CYS A 202 -16.08 -2.68 -1.46
CA CYS A 202 -15.16 -2.48 -2.57
C CYS A 202 -15.80 -1.74 -3.74
N LEU A 203 -14.95 -1.08 -4.53
CA LEU A 203 -15.33 -0.48 -5.80
C LEU A 203 -15.68 -1.58 -6.81
N GLY A 204 -16.73 -1.38 -7.61
CA GLY A 204 -17.09 -2.29 -8.69
C GLY A 204 -16.19 -2.14 -9.91
N TRP A 205 -16.17 -3.16 -10.77
CA TRP A 205 -15.33 -3.16 -11.98
C TRP A 205 -15.60 -1.97 -12.91
N LYS A 206 -16.86 -1.56 -13.02
CA LYS A 206 -17.26 -0.43 -13.86
C LYS A 206 -16.59 0.88 -13.42
N ASP A 207 -16.59 1.16 -12.13
CA ASP A 207 -16.03 2.40 -11.60
C ASP A 207 -14.50 2.35 -11.48
N LEU A 208 -13.94 1.15 -11.26
CA LEU A 208 -12.49 0.93 -11.34
C LEU A 208 -11.96 1.30 -12.73
N SER A 209 -12.71 0.99 -13.80
CA SER A 209 -12.30 1.33 -15.17
C SER A 209 -12.19 2.83 -15.41
N LEU A 210 -12.93 3.67 -14.68
CA LEU A 210 -12.83 5.13 -14.77
C LEU A 210 -11.49 5.65 -14.25
N ILE A 211 -10.92 5.03 -13.22
CA ILE A 211 -9.58 5.39 -12.71
C ILE A 211 -8.54 5.11 -13.81
N HIS A 212 -8.61 3.96 -14.46
CA HIS A 212 -7.71 3.60 -15.56
C HIS A 212 -7.80 4.55 -16.75
N ILE A 213 -9.00 5.01 -17.11
CA ILE A 213 -9.21 5.94 -18.22
C ILE A 213 -8.63 7.32 -17.89
N SER A 214 -8.63 7.72 -16.63
CA SER A 214 -8.09 9.01 -16.19
C SER A 214 -6.55 9.04 -16.13
N GLU A 215 -5.87 7.90 -16.25
CA GLU A 215 -4.40 7.76 -16.21
C GLU A 215 -3.70 7.48 -17.60
N PRO A 216 -4.27 7.70 -18.78
CA PRO A 216 -3.61 7.31 -20.03
C PRO A 216 -2.32 8.07 -20.34
N THR A 217 -1.98 9.10 -19.59
CA THR A 217 -0.84 9.98 -19.87
C THR A 217 0.49 9.50 -19.30
N ARG A 218 0.52 8.50 -18.43
CA ARG A 218 1.77 8.02 -17.81
C ARG A 218 2.60 7.11 -18.72
N HIS A 219 1.96 6.38 -19.62
CA HIS A 219 2.65 5.49 -20.58
C HIS A 219 3.14 6.20 -21.85
N ALA A 220 2.64 7.40 -22.16
CA ALA A 220 3.00 8.14 -23.37
C ALA A 220 4.23 9.05 -23.23
N GLN A 221 4.85 9.12 -22.06
CA GLN A 221 6.02 10.00 -21.80
C GLN A 221 7.33 9.25 -21.50
N ILE A 222 7.38 7.94 -21.77
CA ILE A 222 8.64 7.19 -21.79
C ILE A 222 8.95 6.84 -23.24
N SER A 223 9.42 7.81 -23.98
CA SER A 223 10.12 7.66 -25.25
C SER A 223 11.27 8.65 -25.29
#